data_1e685cab1be2eb0d2d3c6a4b374dd550
#
_entry.id   1e685cab1be2eb0d2d3c6a4b374dd550
#
_cell.length_a   1.000
_cell.length_b   1.000
_cell.length_c   1.000
_cell.angle_alpha   90.00
_cell.angle_beta   90.00
_cell.angle_gamma   90.00
#
_symmetry.space_group_name_H-M   'P 1'
#
loop_
_entity.id
_entity.type
_entity.pdbx_description
1 polymer ?
#
loop_
_entity_poly.entity_id
_entity_poly.type
_entity_poly.pdbx_seq_one_letter_code
_entity_poly.pdbx_strand_id
1 'polypeptide(L)'
;MLRLPFSEESTGCPAGLGVESHDLAAFGATKEKDRVIMTTTSKKTTKGHGFKTGEAVVYPTHGVGRIKSIEVQEVAGFKLELFVIFFEKDKMTLRVPVAKAPSVGMRKLSETAIITKALETVTGRARIKRTMWSRRAQEYEAKINSGDLVQIAEVVRDLYRSEAQPEQSYSERQLYEAALDRLVREVAAVNSSTENEALKLIEQQLAKSPKRSKAAEVEAEAEAEAETDIDQEEAA
;
A
#
# COMPACT_ATOMS: atom_id res chain seq x y z
N MET A 1 39.93 -38.91 9.27
CA MET A 1 40.83 -39.05 10.42
C MET A 1 41.39 -37.69 10.72
N LEU A 2 40.91 -37.07 11.78
CA LEU A 2 41.63 -36.53 12.93
C LEU A 2 40.63 -35.77 13.79
N ARG A 3 40.60 -36.19 14.99
CA ARG A 3 39.70 -35.89 16.11
C ARG A 3 40.11 -34.61 16.86
N LEU A 4 39.10 -34.00 17.53
CA LEU A 4 39.04 -33.07 18.66
C LEU A 4 40.21 -33.17 19.68
N PRO A 5 40.35 -32.19 20.64
CA PRO A 5 39.54 -32.24 21.87
C PRO A 5 39.09 -30.84 22.40
N PHE A 6 37.97 -30.73 22.98
CA PHE A 6 37.35 -30.60 24.27
C PHE A 6 38.31 -30.32 25.46
N SER A 7 38.12 -29.21 26.17
CA SER A 7 38.56 -29.02 27.55
C SER A 7 37.60 -28.12 28.29
N GLU A 8 36.90 -28.74 29.25
CA GLU A 8 36.26 -28.10 30.39
C GLU A 8 37.34 -27.81 31.49
N GLU A 9 37.06 -26.81 32.32
CA GLU A 9 37.35 -26.74 33.77
C GLU A 9 36.81 -25.38 34.26
N SER A 10 35.79 -25.26 35.10
CA SER A 10 35.53 -25.68 36.45
C SER A 10 36.26 -24.85 37.51
N THR A 11 35.46 -24.47 38.51
CA THR A 11 35.74 -23.98 39.90
C THR A 11 35.98 -22.47 40.06
N GLY A 12 35.42 -21.77 41.00
CA GLY A 12 34.88 -22.07 42.29
C GLY A 12 34.40 -20.80 42.99
N CYS A 13 33.38 -20.91 43.78
CA CYS A 13 32.99 -19.96 44.83
C CYS A 13 33.99 -20.01 46.01
N PRO A 14 34.09 -18.99 46.82
CA PRO A 14 33.79 -19.22 48.21
C PRO A 14 32.83 -18.22 48.85
N ALA A 15 32.09 -18.77 49.80
CA ALA A 15 31.24 -18.14 50.76
C ALA A 15 32.05 -17.46 51.90
N GLY A 16 31.41 -16.53 52.56
CA GLY A 16 31.80 -16.26 53.93
C GLY A 16 31.45 -14.87 54.49
N LEU A 17 30.38 -14.83 55.25
CA LEU A 17 30.26 -14.23 56.58
C LEU A 17 30.26 -12.70 56.77
N GLY A 18 29.21 -12.27 57.44
CA GLY A 18 29.28 -11.27 58.47
C GLY A 18 28.01 -10.45 58.69
N VAL A 19 27.24 -10.89 59.62
CA VAL A 19 26.15 -10.15 60.30
C VAL A 19 26.62 -8.83 60.83
N GLU A 20 25.78 -7.79 60.77
CA GLU A 20 25.41 -7.04 62.00
C GLU A 20 24.23 -6.09 61.70
N SER A 21 23.24 -6.26 62.55
CA SER A 21 22.05 -5.45 62.74
C SER A 21 22.39 -4.13 63.45
N HIS A 22 21.85 -3.01 62.99
CA HIS A 22 21.46 -1.91 63.90
C HIS A 22 20.32 -1.09 63.24
N ASP A 23 19.27 -1.14 63.92
CA ASP A 23 18.15 -0.31 64.35
C ASP A 23 17.95 1.09 63.75
N LEU A 24 16.64 1.28 63.44
CA LEU A 24 15.81 2.46 63.74
C LEU A 24 16.16 3.81 63.09
N ALA A 25 15.31 4.19 62.13
CA ALA A 25 14.47 5.39 62.32
C ALA A 25 13.46 5.56 61.19
N ALA A 26 12.24 5.61 61.61
CA ALA A 26 11.07 6.00 60.82
C ALA A 26 11.25 7.39 60.19
N PHE A 27 11.01 7.50 58.88
CA PHE A 27 10.58 8.78 58.34
C PHE A 27 9.73 8.59 57.09
N GLY A 28 8.47 8.98 57.20
CA GLY A 28 7.73 9.65 56.15
C GLY A 28 7.28 8.81 54.98
N ALA A 29 6.12 8.17 55.12
CA ALA A 29 5.29 7.79 53.99
C ALA A 29 4.87 9.04 53.19
N THR A 30 5.56 9.35 52.11
CA THR A 30 5.00 10.20 51.06
C THR A 30 4.30 9.30 50.07
N LYS A 31 2.97 9.31 50.12
CA LYS A 31 2.08 8.82 49.06
C LYS A 31 2.44 9.54 47.76
N GLU A 32 3.22 8.89 46.95
CA GLU A 32 3.35 9.25 45.55
C GLU A 32 2.04 8.86 44.87
N LYS A 33 1.21 9.86 44.70
CA LYS A 33 -0.02 9.77 43.92
C LYS A 33 0.38 9.42 42.48
N ASP A 34 0.08 8.21 42.06
CA ASP A 34 -0.01 7.83 40.65
C ASP A 34 -0.87 8.86 39.90
N ARG A 35 -0.18 9.82 39.35
CA ARG A 35 -0.79 10.79 38.43
C ARG A 35 -0.95 10.05 37.09
N VAL A 36 -2.02 9.28 36.99
CA VAL A 36 -2.56 8.83 35.70
C VAL A 36 -2.75 10.09 34.89
N ILE A 37 -1.79 10.34 33.99
CA ILE A 37 -1.94 11.34 32.96
C ILE A 37 -2.97 10.75 31.99
N MET A 38 -4.25 11.02 32.29
CA MET A 38 -5.29 10.91 31.28
C MET A 38 -4.95 11.91 30.19
N THR A 39 -4.27 11.43 29.14
CA THR A 39 -4.21 12.13 27.88
C THR A 39 -5.65 12.19 27.35
N THR A 40 -6.33 13.25 27.71
CA THR A 40 -7.57 13.65 27.05
C THR A 40 -7.22 13.89 25.58
N THR A 41 -7.46 12.89 24.76
CA THR A 41 -7.52 13.04 23.29
C THR A 41 -8.61 14.03 23.01
N SER A 42 -8.29 15.31 23.01
CA SER A 42 -9.19 16.36 22.55
C SER A 42 -9.44 16.09 21.07
N LYS A 43 -10.64 15.66 20.77
CA LYS A 43 -11.22 15.50 19.44
C LYS A 43 -11.33 16.89 18.79
N LYS A 44 -10.17 17.49 18.47
CA LYS A 44 -10.12 18.78 17.77
C LYS A 44 -10.35 18.47 16.30
N THR A 45 -11.59 18.58 15.88
CA THR A 45 -11.97 18.67 14.47
C THR A 45 -11.33 19.91 13.88
N THR A 46 -10.12 19.77 13.36
CA THR A 46 -9.46 20.82 12.57
C THR A 46 -10.21 20.96 11.26
N LYS A 47 -11.07 21.96 11.20
CA LYS A 47 -11.71 22.44 9.98
C LYS A 47 -10.61 22.99 9.06
N GLY A 48 -10.26 22.28 7.99
CA GLY A 48 -9.33 22.86 7.02
C GLY A 48 -8.93 21.97 5.85
N HIS A 49 -8.91 20.65 6.00
CA HIS A 49 -8.28 19.80 4.97
C HIS A 49 -9.15 18.67 4.42
N GLY A 50 -10.44 18.69 4.66
CA GLY A 50 -11.39 17.74 4.07
C GLY A 50 -11.32 16.30 4.60
N PHE A 51 -10.33 15.94 5.41
CA PHE A 51 -10.15 14.59 5.97
C PHE A 51 -10.45 14.56 7.47
N LYS A 52 -11.07 13.46 7.94
CA LYS A 52 -11.46 13.25 9.32
C LYS A 52 -10.69 12.07 9.93
N THR A 53 -10.52 12.07 11.24
CA THR A 53 -10.02 10.90 11.97
C THR A 53 -10.98 9.72 11.81
N GLY A 54 -10.43 8.53 11.54
CA GLY A 54 -11.20 7.32 11.26
C GLY A 54 -11.62 7.15 9.79
N GLU A 55 -11.42 8.16 8.94
CA GLU A 55 -11.76 8.10 7.52
C GLU A 55 -10.74 7.24 6.76
N ALA A 56 -11.22 6.44 5.82
CA ALA A 56 -10.37 5.72 4.90
C ALA A 56 -9.93 6.67 3.76
N VAL A 57 -8.65 6.60 3.43
CA VAL A 57 -8.02 7.44 2.39
C VAL A 57 -7.17 6.58 1.48
N VAL A 58 -7.02 7.03 0.26
CA VAL A 58 -6.14 6.39 -0.73
C VAL A 58 -4.85 7.18 -0.83
N TYR A 59 -3.74 6.51 -0.59
CA TYR A 59 -2.41 7.03 -0.81
C TYR A 59 -1.81 6.38 -2.06
N PRO A 60 -1.35 7.13 -3.06
CA PRO A 60 -1.00 6.58 -4.38
C PRO A 60 -0.02 5.40 -4.33
N THR A 61 1.00 5.47 -3.48
CA THR A 61 2.05 4.45 -3.40
C THR A 61 1.65 3.22 -2.57
N HIS A 62 0.79 3.39 -1.54
CA HIS A 62 0.47 2.33 -0.57
C HIS A 62 -0.98 1.83 -0.65
N GLY A 63 -1.83 2.49 -1.43
CA GLY A 63 -3.24 2.14 -1.56
C GLY A 63 -4.11 2.65 -0.41
N VAL A 64 -5.06 1.86 0.05
CA VAL A 64 -6.04 2.25 1.06
C VAL A 64 -5.45 2.18 2.46
N GLY A 65 -5.52 3.30 3.19
CA GLY A 65 -5.16 3.40 4.61
C GLY A 65 -6.25 4.09 5.41
N ARG A 66 -6.16 4.03 6.72
CA ARG A 66 -7.10 4.67 7.66
C ARG A 66 -6.39 5.73 8.49
N ILE A 67 -6.96 6.92 8.58
CA ILE A 67 -6.43 7.98 9.43
C ILE A 67 -6.72 7.62 10.89
N LYS A 68 -5.67 7.35 11.68
CA LYS A 68 -5.79 7.09 13.12
C LYS A 68 -5.97 8.36 13.94
N SER A 69 -5.10 9.34 13.69
CA SER A 69 -5.06 10.59 14.44
C SER A 69 -4.52 11.73 13.58
N ILE A 70 -4.78 12.93 14.03
CA ILE A 70 -4.13 14.14 13.53
C ILE A 70 -3.29 14.66 14.67
N GLU A 71 -1.98 14.69 14.50
CA GLU A 71 -1.00 15.06 15.52
C GLU A 71 -0.33 16.38 15.13
N VAL A 72 -0.06 17.20 16.12
CA VAL A 72 0.79 18.39 15.95
C VAL A 72 2.17 18.05 16.46
N GLN A 73 3.14 18.03 15.58
CA GLN A 73 4.54 17.78 15.94
C GLN A 73 5.37 19.02 15.67
N GLU A 74 6.25 19.34 16.60
CA GLU A 74 7.21 20.42 16.44
C GLU A 74 8.50 19.87 15.82
N VAL A 75 8.81 20.35 14.62
CA VAL A 75 10.02 19.98 13.89
C VAL A 75 10.81 21.25 13.58
N ALA A 76 12.03 21.33 14.08
CA ALA A 76 12.91 22.49 13.89
C ALA A 76 12.28 23.84 14.29
N GLY A 77 11.50 23.86 15.39
CA GLY A 77 10.83 25.06 15.89
C GLY A 77 9.51 25.43 15.17
N PHE A 78 9.09 24.65 14.16
CA PHE A 78 7.82 24.84 13.45
C PHE A 78 6.80 23.78 13.88
N LYS A 79 5.57 24.24 14.19
CA LYS A 79 4.45 23.34 14.51
C LYS A 79 3.85 22.85 13.21
N LEU A 80 3.98 21.56 12.95
CA LEU A 80 3.42 20.88 11.77
C LEU A 80 2.26 19.98 12.19
N GLU A 81 1.13 20.12 11.53
CA GLU A 81 0.03 19.17 11.65
C GLU A 81 0.29 17.98 10.73
N LEU A 82 0.22 16.75 11.27
CA LEU A 82 0.49 15.51 10.58
C LEU A 82 -0.73 14.60 10.62
N PHE A 83 -1.08 14.03 9.48
CA PHE A 83 -1.98 12.88 9.42
C PHE A 83 -1.22 11.61 9.77
N VAL A 84 -1.68 10.86 10.73
CA VAL A 84 -1.17 9.53 11.07
C VAL A 84 -2.06 8.52 10.38
N ILE A 85 -1.56 7.93 9.30
CA ILE A 85 -2.29 6.97 8.45
C ILE A 85 -1.74 5.58 8.74
N PHE A 86 -2.63 4.64 9.00
CA PHE A 86 -2.29 3.25 9.21
C PHE A 86 -2.75 2.40 8.03
N PHE A 87 -1.83 1.60 7.50
CA PHE A 87 -2.09 0.63 6.44
C PHE A 87 -2.19 -0.76 7.07
N GLU A 88 -3.36 -1.37 6.99
CA GLU A 88 -3.66 -2.63 7.69
C GLU A 88 -2.84 -3.80 7.13
N LYS A 89 -2.62 -3.84 5.83
CA LYS A 89 -1.86 -4.92 5.17
C LYS A 89 -0.37 -4.85 5.47
N ASP A 90 0.22 -3.68 5.26
CA ASP A 90 1.67 -3.48 5.44
C ASP A 90 2.03 -3.30 6.93
N LYS A 91 1.01 -3.24 7.82
CA LYS A 91 1.14 -2.95 9.25
C LYS A 91 2.01 -1.71 9.52
N MET A 92 2.00 -0.79 8.57
CA MET A 92 2.82 0.41 8.55
C MET A 92 2.01 1.62 8.97
N THR A 93 2.67 2.53 9.68
CA THR A 93 2.10 3.84 10.03
C THR A 93 2.88 4.94 9.32
N LEU A 94 2.19 5.70 8.47
CA LEU A 94 2.78 6.83 7.75
C LEU A 94 2.33 8.14 8.39
N ARG A 95 3.27 9.08 8.56
CA ARG A 95 3.01 10.44 9.02
C ARG A 95 3.16 11.41 7.85
N VAL A 96 2.06 12.00 7.42
CA VAL A 96 2.02 12.92 6.27
C VAL A 96 1.68 14.32 6.75
N PRO A 97 2.51 15.34 6.46
CA PRO A 97 2.15 16.72 6.75
C PRO A 97 0.86 17.11 6.01
N VAL A 98 -0.06 17.70 6.74
CA VAL A 98 -1.37 18.12 6.23
C VAL A 98 -1.23 19.01 4.99
N ALA A 99 -0.26 19.93 5.00
CA ALA A 99 0.03 20.82 3.87
C ALA A 99 0.51 20.08 2.61
N LYS A 100 1.13 18.90 2.77
CA LYS A 100 1.63 18.09 1.64
C LYS A 100 0.62 17.06 1.13
N ALA A 101 -0.45 16.79 1.84
CA ALA A 101 -1.44 15.79 1.45
C ALA A 101 -1.96 15.94 0.01
N PRO A 102 -2.32 17.15 -0.47
CA PRO A 102 -2.74 17.33 -1.87
C PRO A 102 -1.62 17.10 -2.87
N SER A 103 -0.41 17.58 -2.57
CA SER A 103 0.74 17.46 -3.49
C SER A 103 1.22 16.02 -3.66
N VAL A 104 1.00 15.18 -2.66
CA VAL A 104 1.31 13.74 -2.72
C VAL A 104 0.21 12.96 -3.46
N GLY A 105 -0.93 13.58 -3.76
CA GLY A 105 -2.06 12.93 -4.42
C GLY A 105 -2.94 12.10 -3.47
N MET A 106 -2.90 12.38 -2.16
CA MET A 106 -3.79 11.73 -1.20
C MET A 106 -5.25 12.12 -1.48
N ARG A 107 -6.13 11.15 -1.64
CA ARG A 107 -7.55 11.36 -1.92
C ARG A 107 -8.45 10.52 -1.01
N LYS A 108 -9.72 10.85 -0.98
CA LYS A 108 -10.76 10.01 -0.37
C LYS A 108 -11.00 8.76 -1.21
N LEU A 109 -11.70 7.79 -0.64
CA LEU A 109 -12.20 6.66 -1.40
C LEU A 109 -13.03 7.13 -2.60
N SER A 110 -12.95 6.38 -3.67
CA SER A 110 -13.74 6.63 -4.88
C SER A 110 -15.23 6.45 -4.62
N GLU A 111 -16.04 7.20 -5.34
CA GLU A 111 -17.49 7.00 -5.33
C GLU A 111 -17.88 5.71 -6.06
N THR A 112 -19.05 5.16 -5.73
CA THR A 112 -19.57 3.94 -6.35
C THR A 112 -19.67 4.04 -7.88
N ALA A 113 -19.95 5.23 -8.42
CA ALA A 113 -19.97 5.48 -9.86
C ALA A 113 -18.60 5.24 -10.52
N ILE A 114 -17.51 5.65 -9.85
CA ILE A 114 -16.14 5.44 -10.35
C ILE A 114 -15.78 3.94 -10.29
N ILE A 115 -16.22 3.24 -9.24
CA ILE A 115 -16.02 1.78 -9.15
C ILE A 115 -16.73 1.06 -10.28
N THR A 116 -17.99 1.40 -10.55
CA THR A 116 -18.74 0.80 -11.66
C THR A 116 -18.00 1.02 -12.99
N LYS A 117 -17.53 2.24 -13.24
CA LYS A 117 -16.74 2.58 -14.43
C LYS A 117 -15.41 1.79 -14.47
N ALA A 118 -14.74 1.60 -13.34
CA ALA A 118 -13.52 0.80 -13.27
C ALA A 118 -13.80 -0.67 -13.59
N LEU A 119 -14.89 -1.25 -13.06
CA LEU A 119 -15.30 -2.62 -13.35
C LEU A 119 -15.72 -2.79 -14.83
N GLU A 120 -16.40 -1.80 -15.42
CA GLU A 120 -16.69 -1.77 -16.86
C GLU A 120 -15.39 -1.73 -17.68
N THR A 121 -14.40 -0.95 -17.26
CA THR A 121 -13.08 -0.90 -17.90
C THR A 121 -12.39 -2.26 -17.86
N VAL A 122 -12.49 -2.99 -16.74
CA VAL A 122 -11.92 -4.34 -16.58
C VAL A 122 -12.56 -5.34 -17.56
N THR A 123 -13.86 -5.22 -17.86
CA THR A 123 -14.55 -6.10 -18.82
C THR A 123 -14.21 -5.76 -20.28
N GLY A 124 -13.58 -4.63 -20.53
CA GLY A 124 -13.23 -4.18 -21.86
C GLY A 124 -12.12 -5.00 -22.54
N ARG A 125 -11.94 -4.78 -23.84
CA ARG A 125 -10.81 -5.37 -24.59
C ARG A 125 -9.49 -4.77 -24.10
N ALA A 126 -8.48 -5.61 -23.88
CA ALA A 126 -7.13 -5.15 -23.54
C ALA A 126 -6.52 -4.31 -24.67
N ARG A 127 -5.88 -3.20 -24.30
CA ARG A 127 -5.21 -2.27 -25.22
C ARG A 127 -3.72 -2.26 -24.92
N ILE A 128 -2.99 -3.19 -25.52
CA ILE A 128 -1.55 -3.27 -25.32
C ILE A 128 -0.84 -2.50 -26.41
N LYS A 129 -0.07 -1.50 -26.01
CA LYS A 129 0.82 -0.79 -26.91
C LYS A 129 2.00 -1.68 -27.31
N ARG A 130 2.49 -1.56 -28.53
CA ARG A 130 3.61 -2.34 -29.07
C ARG A 130 4.99 -1.84 -28.70
N THR A 131 5.08 -0.92 -27.80
CA THR A 131 6.35 -0.42 -27.32
C THR A 131 7.14 -1.51 -26.55
N MET A 132 8.45 -1.33 -26.44
CA MET A 132 9.31 -2.23 -25.69
C MET A 132 8.78 -2.44 -24.26
N TRP A 133 8.93 -3.65 -23.73
CA TRP A 133 8.43 -4.00 -22.40
C TRP A 133 8.88 -3.01 -21.31
N SER A 134 10.13 -2.60 -21.31
CA SER A 134 10.67 -1.66 -20.32
C SER A 134 9.88 -0.34 -20.26
N ARG A 135 9.51 0.20 -21.43
CA ARG A 135 8.72 1.43 -21.53
C ARG A 135 7.27 1.20 -21.09
N ARG A 136 6.66 0.07 -21.51
CA ARG A 136 5.31 -0.29 -21.02
C ARG A 136 5.27 -0.50 -19.52
N ALA A 137 6.27 -1.16 -18.94
CA ALA A 137 6.38 -1.36 -17.50
C ALA A 137 6.42 -0.03 -16.73
N GLN A 138 7.18 0.95 -17.22
CA GLN A 138 7.21 2.29 -16.64
C GLN A 138 5.86 3.00 -16.74
N GLU A 139 5.15 2.88 -17.87
CA GLU A 139 3.80 3.44 -18.03
C GLU A 139 2.81 2.77 -17.08
N TYR A 140 2.84 1.45 -16.93
CA TYR A 140 2.00 0.72 -15.99
C TYR A 140 2.31 1.09 -14.54
N GLU A 141 3.57 1.18 -14.17
CA GLU A 141 3.99 1.61 -12.85
C GLU A 141 3.53 3.05 -12.55
N ALA A 142 3.66 3.97 -13.51
CA ALA A 142 3.15 5.33 -13.38
C ALA A 142 1.63 5.37 -13.19
N LYS A 143 0.86 4.54 -13.94
CA LYS A 143 -0.60 4.41 -13.76
C LYS A 143 -0.97 3.84 -12.40
N ILE A 144 -0.25 2.83 -11.91
CA ILE A 144 -0.46 2.25 -10.58
C ILE A 144 -0.19 3.29 -9.50
N ASN A 145 0.85 4.10 -9.66
CA ASN A 145 1.26 5.13 -8.70
C ASN A 145 0.48 6.44 -8.85
N SER A 146 -0.34 6.62 -9.89
CA SER A 146 -1.24 7.78 -10.01
C SER A 146 -2.34 7.80 -8.95
N GLY A 147 -2.71 6.63 -8.44
CA GLY A 147 -3.80 6.48 -7.49
C GLY A 147 -5.20 6.61 -8.12
N ASP A 148 -5.32 6.67 -9.45
CA ASP A 148 -6.62 6.69 -10.14
C ASP A 148 -7.11 5.27 -10.37
N LEU A 149 -8.30 4.96 -9.82
CA LEU A 149 -8.89 3.63 -9.87
C LEU A 149 -9.13 3.14 -11.31
N VAL A 150 -9.53 4.04 -12.21
CA VAL A 150 -9.79 3.68 -13.62
C VAL A 150 -8.50 3.32 -14.34
N GLN A 151 -7.41 4.06 -14.09
CA GLN A 151 -6.10 3.75 -14.65
C GLN A 151 -5.54 2.42 -14.12
N ILE A 152 -5.75 2.14 -12.83
CA ILE A 152 -5.37 0.85 -12.24
C ILE A 152 -6.17 -0.29 -12.88
N ALA A 153 -7.48 -0.09 -13.10
CA ALA A 153 -8.34 -1.06 -13.79
C ALA A 153 -7.88 -1.34 -15.24
N GLU A 154 -7.38 -0.31 -15.94
CA GLU A 154 -6.77 -0.50 -17.28
C GLU A 154 -5.54 -1.40 -17.22
N VAL A 155 -4.66 -1.22 -16.23
CA VAL A 155 -3.46 -2.05 -16.06
C VAL A 155 -3.86 -3.50 -15.75
N VAL A 156 -4.83 -3.71 -14.87
CA VAL A 156 -5.35 -5.06 -14.56
C VAL A 156 -5.90 -5.73 -15.82
N ARG A 157 -6.72 -5.02 -16.60
CA ARG A 157 -7.27 -5.52 -17.88
C ARG A 157 -6.16 -5.88 -18.88
N ASP A 158 -5.18 -5.01 -19.05
CA ASP A 158 -4.15 -5.15 -20.08
C ASP A 158 -3.14 -6.26 -19.73
N LEU A 159 -2.88 -6.48 -18.45
CA LEU A 159 -1.97 -7.54 -17.99
C LEU A 159 -2.67 -8.86 -17.69
N TYR A 160 -4.01 -8.90 -17.61
CA TYR A 160 -4.73 -10.14 -17.35
C TYR A 160 -4.45 -11.18 -18.45
N ARG A 161 -4.17 -12.42 -18.05
CA ARG A 161 -4.00 -13.58 -18.91
C ARG A 161 -4.99 -14.67 -18.51
N SER A 162 -5.66 -15.24 -19.51
CA SER A 162 -6.50 -16.42 -19.30
C SER A 162 -5.63 -17.70 -19.35
N GLU A 163 -6.14 -18.81 -18.79
CA GLU A 163 -5.44 -20.10 -18.79
C GLU A 163 -5.03 -20.61 -20.18
N ALA A 164 -5.70 -20.15 -21.24
CA ALA A 164 -5.39 -20.53 -22.61
C ALA A 164 -4.17 -19.78 -23.21
N GLN A 165 -3.63 -18.80 -22.51
CA GLN A 165 -2.54 -17.95 -22.97
C GLN A 165 -1.20 -18.37 -22.33
N PRO A 166 -0.06 -18.04 -22.97
CA PRO A 166 1.25 -18.29 -22.36
C PRO A 166 1.37 -17.56 -21.04
N GLU A 167 2.14 -18.15 -20.12
CA GLU A 167 2.35 -17.59 -18.80
C GLU A 167 2.97 -16.18 -18.87
N GLN A 168 2.57 -15.34 -17.94
CA GLN A 168 3.15 -14.01 -17.77
C GLN A 168 4.62 -14.10 -17.40
N SER A 169 5.41 -13.16 -17.90
CA SER A 169 6.75 -12.91 -17.36
C SER A 169 6.69 -12.57 -15.88
N TYR A 170 7.74 -12.85 -15.15
CA TYR A 170 7.83 -12.52 -13.70
C TYR A 170 7.52 -11.04 -13.41
N SER A 171 8.08 -10.14 -14.20
CA SER A 171 7.84 -8.69 -14.06
C SER A 171 6.40 -8.28 -14.41
N GLU A 172 5.77 -8.92 -15.41
CA GLU A 172 4.36 -8.70 -15.73
C GLU A 172 3.46 -9.14 -14.58
N ARG A 173 3.76 -10.32 -14.00
CA ARG A 173 3.02 -10.85 -12.85
C ARG A 173 3.10 -9.93 -11.64
N GLN A 174 4.29 -9.42 -11.30
CA GLN A 174 4.45 -8.48 -10.18
C GLN A 174 3.64 -7.21 -10.35
N LEU A 175 3.65 -6.62 -11.56
CA LEU A 175 2.85 -5.42 -11.85
C LEU A 175 1.36 -5.72 -11.81
N TYR A 176 0.94 -6.88 -12.34
CA TYR A 176 -0.45 -7.32 -12.29
C TYR A 176 -0.93 -7.50 -10.85
N GLU A 177 -0.19 -8.23 -10.02
CA GLU A 177 -0.51 -8.46 -8.62
C GLU A 177 -0.58 -7.15 -7.82
N ALA A 178 0.37 -6.23 -8.05
CA ALA A 178 0.38 -4.92 -7.40
C ALA A 178 -0.84 -4.07 -7.81
N ALA A 179 -1.23 -4.08 -9.08
CA ALA A 179 -2.40 -3.36 -9.56
C ALA A 179 -3.70 -3.98 -9.03
N LEU A 180 -3.81 -5.31 -9.10
CA LEU A 180 -4.97 -6.07 -8.61
C LEU A 180 -5.21 -5.84 -7.12
N ASP A 181 -4.16 -5.92 -6.33
CA ASP A 181 -4.21 -5.71 -4.88
C ASP A 181 -4.74 -4.32 -4.51
N ARG A 182 -4.32 -3.27 -5.22
CA ARG A 182 -4.82 -1.91 -4.99
C ARG A 182 -6.28 -1.77 -5.39
N LEU A 183 -6.67 -2.34 -6.54
CA LEU A 183 -8.05 -2.33 -7.01
C LEU A 183 -8.97 -3.05 -6.03
N VAL A 184 -8.59 -4.26 -5.60
CA VAL A 184 -9.34 -5.08 -4.63
C VAL A 184 -9.57 -4.35 -3.33
N ARG A 185 -8.53 -3.74 -2.75
CA ARG A 185 -8.64 -3.02 -1.48
C ARG A 185 -9.59 -1.82 -1.56
N GLU A 186 -9.52 -1.06 -2.64
CA GLU A 186 -10.39 0.10 -2.79
C GLU A 186 -11.85 -0.32 -3.02
N VAL A 187 -12.09 -1.34 -3.86
CA VAL A 187 -13.43 -1.90 -4.07
C VAL A 187 -14.00 -2.49 -2.78
N ALA A 188 -13.20 -3.23 -2.01
CA ALA A 188 -13.59 -3.78 -0.72
C ALA A 188 -13.93 -2.68 0.30
N ALA A 189 -13.11 -1.62 0.37
CA ALA A 189 -13.33 -0.52 1.31
C ALA A 189 -14.60 0.27 1.02
N VAL A 190 -14.95 0.48 -0.26
CA VAL A 190 -16.16 1.21 -0.64
C VAL A 190 -17.41 0.35 -0.49
N ASN A 191 -17.35 -0.91 -0.90
CA ASN A 191 -18.47 -1.85 -0.78
C ASN A 191 -18.65 -2.39 0.64
N SER A 192 -17.73 -2.04 1.57
CA SER A 192 -17.70 -2.61 2.93
C SER A 192 -17.72 -4.15 2.93
N SER A 193 -17.09 -4.74 1.93
CA SER A 193 -16.94 -6.19 1.72
C SER A 193 -15.55 -6.67 2.12
N THR A 194 -15.35 -7.97 2.15
CA THR A 194 -14.03 -8.56 2.36
C THR A 194 -13.17 -8.49 1.10
N GLU A 195 -11.85 -8.45 1.23
CA GLU A 195 -10.92 -8.47 0.08
C GLU A 195 -11.17 -9.68 -0.84
N ASN A 196 -11.50 -10.85 -0.25
CA ASN A 196 -11.79 -12.06 -1.01
C ASN A 196 -13.07 -11.95 -1.86
N GLU A 197 -14.09 -11.26 -1.37
CA GLU A 197 -15.33 -11.03 -2.13
C GLU A 197 -15.09 -10.04 -3.27
N ALA A 198 -14.35 -8.98 -3.00
CA ALA A 198 -13.95 -8.01 -4.02
C ALA A 198 -13.09 -8.65 -5.11
N LEU A 199 -12.15 -9.53 -4.72
CA LEU A 199 -11.33 -10.29 -5.67
C LEU A 199 -12.19 -11.15 -6.59
N LYS A 200 -13.10 -11.96 -6.02
CA LYS A 200 -14.03 -12.80 -6.80
C LYS A 200 -14.88 -11.96 -7.78
N LEU A 201 -15.33 -10.78 -7.34
CA LEU A 201 -16.11 -9.88 -8.18
C LEU A 201 -15.27 -9.40 -9.37
N ILE A 202 -14.02 -9.01 -9.15
CA ILE A 202 -13.11 -8.57 -10.22
C ILE A 202 -12.78 -9.72 -11.16
N GLU A 203 -12.49 -10.93 -10.65
CA GLU A 203 -12.23 -12.11 -11.46
C GLU A 203 -13.44 -12.49 -12.33
N GLN A 204 -14.67 -12.39 -11.80
CA GLN A 204 -15.89 -12.61 -12.57
C GLN A 204 -16.05 -11.59 -13.71
N GLN A 205 -15.64 -10.34 -13.51
CA GLN A 205 -15.66 -9.33 -14.55
C GLN A 205 -14.56 -9.61 -15.60
N LEU A 206 -13.36 -9.99 -15.17
CA LEU A 206 -12.26 -10.39 -16.06
C LEU A 206 -12.64 -11.62 -16.93
N ALA A 207 -13.35 -12.58 -16.34
CA ALA A 207 -13.84 -13.76 -17.08
C ALA A 207 -14.87 -13.42 -18.17
N LYS A 208 -15.61 -12.31 -18.03
CA LYS A 208 -16.56 -11.80 -19.04
C LYS A 208 -15.86 -11.04 -20.15
N SER A 209 -14.62 -10.63 -19.95
CA SER A 209 -13.84 -9.89 -20.95
C SER A 209 -13.66 -10.75 -22.22
N PRO A 210 -13.72 -10.16 -23.42
CA PRO A 210 -13.54 -10.89 -24.65
C PRO A 210 -12.16 -11.55 -24.66
N LYS A 211 -12.15 -12.88 -24.81
CA LYS A 211 -10.91 -13.67 -24.84
C LYS A 211 -9.98 -13.14 -25.92
N ARG A 212 -8.75 -12.92 -25.57
CA ARG A 212 -7.69 -12.54 -26.49
C ARG A 212 -7.47 -13.69 -27.46
N SER A 213 -7.98 -13.60 -28.70
CA SER A 213 -7.67 -14.57 -29.75
C SER A 213 -6.29 -14.24 -30.34
N LYS A 214 -5.53 -15.26 -30.75
CA LYS A 214 -4.26 -15.06 -31.48
C LYS A 214 -4.44 -14.17 -32.72
N ALA A 215 -5.60 -14.19 -33.38
CA ALA A 215 -5.92 -13.30 -34.49
C ALA A 215 -5.99 -11.82 -34.06
N ALA A 216 -6.52 -11.53 -32.87
CA ALA A 216 -6.54 -10.16 -32.33
C ALA A 216 -5.17 -9.66 -31.87
N GLU A 217 -4.23 -10.56 -31.53
CA GLU A 217 -2.83 -10.20 -31.28
C GLU A 217 -2.13 -9.84 -32.62
N VAL A 218 -2.36 -10.58 -33.66
CA VAL A 218 -1.80 -10.31 -35.03
C VAL A 218 -2.33 -9.01 -35.61
N GLU A 219 -3.65 -8.72 -35.46
CA GLU A 219 -4.22 -7.43 -35.90
C GLU A 219 -3.69 -6.25 -35.08
N ALA A 220 -3.62 -6.40 -33.76
CA ALA A 220 -2.98 -5.40 -32.90
C ALA A 220 -1.49 -5.28 -33.22
N GLU A 221 -0.85 -6.38 -33.68
CA GLU A 221 0.52 -6.39 -34.18
C GLU A 221 0.64 -5.62 -35.50
N ALA A 222 -0.27 -5.71 -36.45
CA ALA A 222 -0.24 -5.00 -37.72
C ALA A 222 -0.53 -3.48 -37.58
N GLU A 223 -1.47 -3.09 -36.71
CA GLU A 223 -1.81 -1.66 -36.48
C GLU A 223 -0.67 -0.85 -35.90
N ALA A 224 0.18 -1.44 -35.05
CA ALA A 224 1.26 -0.70 -34.41
C ALA A 224 2.58 -0.72 -35.21
N GLU A 225 2.78 -1.64 -36.18
CA GLU A 225 3.84 -1.49 -37.19
C GLU A 225 3.52 -0.28 -38.11
N ALA A 226 2.25 -0.04 -38.37
CA ALA A 226 1.81 1.11 -39.17
C ALA A 226 2.01 2.46 -38.43
N GLU A 227 1.85 2.52 -37.12
CA GLU A 227 2.09 3.75 -36.34
C GLU A 227 3.60 4.08 -36.17
N THR A 228 4.47 3.06 -36.13
CA THR A 228 5.92 3.30 -36.00
C THR A 228 6.56 3.78 -37.29
N ASP A 229 6.01 3.44 -38.45
CA ASP A 229 6.50 3.93 -39.74
C ASP A 229 6.13 5.41 -39.98
N ILE A 230 5.01 5.88 -39.46
CA ILE A 230 4.58 7.28 -39.57
C ILE A 230 5.49 8.18 -38.69
N ASP A 231 5.87 7.75 -37.50
CA ASP A 231 6.75 8.53 -36.60
C ASP A 231 8.21 8.61 -37.13
N GLN A 232 8.63 7.71 -38.01
CA GLN A 232 9.96 7.75 -38.64
C GLN A 232 10.01 8.64 -39.88
N GLU A 233 8.89 8.79 -40.58
CA GLU A 233 8.82 9.70 -41.75
C GLU A 233 8.70 11.18 -41.35
N GLU A 234 8.13 11.48 -40.16
CA GLU A 234 8.01 12.85 -39.66
C GLU A 234 9.30 13.37 -39.00
N ALA A 235 10.28 12.50 -38.71
CA ALA A 235 11.56 12.83 -38.08
C ALA A 235 12.74 12.92 -39.09
N ALA A 236 12.52 12.76 -40.39
CA ALA A 236 13.50 12.83 -41.46
C ALA A 236 13.35 14.12 -42.29
#